data_730866858ffb4d4850f7dbf9dab9dc3b
#
_entry.id   730866858ffb4d4850f7dbf9dab9dc3b
#
_cell.length_a   1.000
_cell.length_b   1.000
_cell.length_c   1.000
_cell.angle_alpha   90.00
_cell.angle_beta   90.00
_cell.angle_gamma   90.00
#
_symmetry.space_group_name_H-M   'P 1'
#
loop_
_entity.id
_entity.type
_entity.pdbx_description
1 polymer ?
#
loop_
_entity_poly.entity_id
_entity_poly.type
_entity_poly.pdbx_seq_one_letter_code
_entity_poly.pdbx_strand_id
1 'polypeptide(L)'
;MKDSIMKKIIFIITTLMLFDIASAQFRRGPQVEPPPEGFKPASTNTFISQYPAVNAETRQAMFKVFAPDAKIVQVDLAGKKYDMTKDEKGFWTCTSDPQVVGFHYYAIRIDSVAVMDRGTESFFGSNWESSGIEIPEGPEGDYYRFNKNIPHGQIRSIQYWSDVNGLERPINVYVPAGYEKNPDKKYPVLYLVHGWGEDENGWSIQGHMANIMDGLIASGKAVPMIVVMPSGDIKTNSDVRQASGDITKIYIDDLIPFIDKTFRTYTDREHRAMAGLSRGGFQTTNTVFNNMDKFAWIGTFSGFFMGFPRMGANNTDTPPDMKTMVQTAFNGVFKDADAFNKKMSLLFISTGTEERRPNEAVDVLKEHGIKNIVYYESQGTAHEWLTWRRSLNEFAPRLFK
;
A
#
# COMPACT_ATOMS: atom_id res chain seq x y z
N MET A 1 -65.10 -21.54 2.43
CA MET A 1 -64.19 -21.90 3.53
C MET A 1 -63.05 -22.83 3.08
N LYS A 2 -63.29 -23.89 2.30
CA LYS A 2 -62.23 -24.80 1.77
C LYS A 2 -61.23 -24.11 0.86
N ASP A 3 -61.66 -23.20 -0.04
CA ASP A 3 -60.74 -22.46 -0.95
C ASP A 3 -59.81 -21.50 -0.24
N SER A 4 -60.22 -20.89 0.87
CA SER A 4 -59.38 -19.99 1.65
C SER A 4 -58.30 -20.74 2.41
N ILE A 5 -58.58 -21.95 2.87
CA ILE A 5 -57.58 -22.79 3.57
C ILE A 5 -56.56 -23.33 2.57
N MET A 6 -56.98 -23.76 1.38
CA MET A 6 -56.10 -24.27 0.34
C MET A 6 -55.15 -23.19 -0.18
N LYS A 7 -55.61 -21.94 -0.38
CA LYS A 7 -54.76 -20.80 -0.75
C LYS A 7 -53.74 -20.44 0.33
N LYS A 8 -54.08 -20.54 1.61
CA LYS A 8 -53.15 -20.32 2.72
C LYS A 8 -52.11 -21.42 2.83
N ILE A 9 -52.48 -22.67 2.59
CA ILE A 9 -51.55 -23.81 2.60
C ILE A 9 -50.58 -23.72 1.42
N ILE A 10 -51.03 -23.37 0.21
CA ILE A 10 -50.19 -23.16 -0.96
C ILE A 10 -49.20 -22.00 -0.71
N PHE A 11 -49.65 -20.89 -0.12
CA PHE A 11 -48.79 -19.74 0.19
C PHE A 11 -47.70 -20.10 1.23
N ILE A 12 -48.04 -20.88 2.27
CA ILE A 12 -47.08 -21.35 3.29
C ILE A 12 -46.06 -22.31 2.68
N ILE A 13 -46.48 -23.24 1.82
CA ILE A 13 -45.59 -24.18 1.15
C ILE A 13 -44.65 -23.44 0.18
N THR A 14 -45.13 -22.45 -0.57
CA THR A 14 -44.33 -21.65 -1.49
C THR A 14 -43.30 -20.77 -0.73
N THR A 15 -43.69 -20.21 0.43
CA THR A 15 -42.82 -19.42 1.29
C THR A 15 -41.72 -20.29 1.93
N LEU A 16 -42.07 -21.51 2.38
CA LEU A 16 -41.10 -22.48 2.90
C LEU A 16 -40.13 -22.96 1.81
N MET A 17 -40.57 -23.23 0.58
CA MET A 17 -39.69 -23.60 -0.53
C MET A 17 -38.78 -22.45 -0.94
N LEU A 18 -39.24 -21.19 -0.88
CA LEU A 18 -38.38 -20.02 -1.17
C LEU A 18 -37.32 -19.81 -0.08
N PHE A 19 -37.61 -20.14 1.17
CA PHE A 19 -36.64 -20.13 2.26
C PHE A 19 -35.60 -21.25 2.11
N ASP A 20 -35.98 -22.43 1.67
CA ASP A 20 -35.04 -23.54 1.39
C ASP A 20 -34.15 -23.26 0.15
N ILE A 21 -34.67 -22.58 -0.87
CA ILE A 21 -33.90 -22.17 -2.05
C ILE A 21 -32.92 -21.06 -1.69
N ALA A 22 -33.32 -20.11 -0.83
CA ALA A 22 -32.41 -19.05 -0.36
C ALA A 22 -31.29 -19.60 0.56
N SER A 23 -31.61 -20.57 1.42
CA SER A 23 -30.63 -21.25 2.26
C SER A 23 -29.72 -22.21 1.49
N ALA A 24 -30.15 -22.75 0.34
CA ALA A 24 -29.32 -23.59 -0.52
C ALA A 24 -28.22 -22.82 -1.24
N GLN A 25 -28.35 -21.50 -1.46
CA GLN A 25 -27.30 -20.66 -2.02
C GLN A 25 -26.16 -20.35 -1.01
N PHE A 26 -26.43 -20.48 0.28
CA PHE A 26 -25.43 -20.38 1.34
C PHE A 26 -25.14 -21.77 1.93
N ARG A 27 -24.62 -22.70 1.14
CA ARG A 27 -24.00 -23.90 1.72
C ARG A 27 -22.85 -23.41 2.58
N ARG A 28 -23.06 -23.37 3.89
CA ARG A 28 -21.96 -23.26 4.85
C ARG A 28 -21.02 -24.41 4.55
N GLY A 29 -19.78 -24.10 4.23
CA GLY A 29 -18.73 -25.11 4.14
C GLY A 29 -18.67 -25.91 5.45
N PRO A 30 -17.94 -27.03 5.49
CA PRO A 30 -17.78 -27.80 6.72
C PRO A 30 -17.26 -26.89 7.83
N GLN A 31 -17.74 -27.12 9.06
CA GLN A 31 -17.29 -26.36 10.21
C GLN A 31 -15.79 -26.57 10.41
N VAL A 32 -15.04 -25.48 10.54
CA VAL A 32 -13.62 -25.46 10.76
C VAL A 32 -13.37 -25.34 12.26
N GLU A 33 -12.61 -26.27 12.82
CA GLU A 33 -12.21 -26.26 14.22
C GLU A 33 -11.32 -25.02 14.49
N PRO A 34 -11.38 -24.43 15.71
CA PRO A 34 -10.48 -23.34 16.08
C PRO A 34 -9.00 -23.74 15.92
N PRO A 35 -8.12 -22.77 15.70
CA PRO A 35 -6.69 -23.05 15.68
C PRO A 35 -6.20 -23.58 17.05
N PRO A 36 -5.10 -24.38 17.06
CA PRO A 36 -4.55 -24.91 18.30
C PRO A 36 -4.03 -23.81 19.22
N GLU A 37 -3.77 -24.19 20.47
CA GLU A 37 -3.22 -23.29 21.49
C GLU A 37 -1.95 -22.56 20.97
N GLY A 38 -1.84 -21.26 21.30
CA GLY A 38 -0.77 -20.39 20.83
C GLY A 38 -1.07 -19.71 19.48
N PHE A 39 -1.99 -20.23 18.68
CA PHE A 39 -2.41 -19.60 17.43
C PHE A 39 -3.72 -18.83 17.60
N LYS A 40 -3.81 -17.66 16.94
CA LYS A 40 -5.03 -16.83 16.87
C LYS A 40 -5.34 -16.52 15.42
N PRO A 41 -6.64 -16.39 15.06
CA PRO A 41 -6.99 -15.92 13.72
C PRO A 41 -6.21 -14.65 13.35
N ALA A 42 -5.70 -14.59 12.12
CA ALA A 42 -4.99 -13.41 11.63
C ALA A 42 -5.92 -12.19 11.57
N SER A 43 -5.35 -10.99 11.80
CA SER A 43 -6.13 -9.74 11.75
C SER A 43 -6.65 -9.40 10.35
N THR A 44 -6.10 -10.04 9.34
CA THR A 44 -6.51 -9.94 7.93
C THR A 44 -7.65 -10.89 7.55
N ASN A 45 -8.15 -11.69 8.49
CA ASN A 45 -9.21 -12.63 8.19
C ASN A 45 -10.55 -11.95 7.99
N THR A 46 -11.40 -12.55 7.13
CA THR A 46 -12.82 -12.21 7.09
C THR A 46 -13.47 -12.53 8.44
N PHE A 47 -14.55 -11.83 8.77
CA PHE A 47 -15.16 -11.80 10.10
C PHE A 47 -15.39 -13.16 10.79
N ILE A 48 -15.67 -14.22 10.03
CA ILE A 48 -15.98 -15.55 10.57
C ILE A 48 -14.83 -16.55 10.42
N SER A 49 -13.76 -16.18 9.77
CA SER A 49 -12.69 -17.13 9.44
C SER A 49 -11.76 -17.36 10.62
N GLN A 50 -11.45 -18.64 10.88
CA GLN A 50 -10.50 -19.06 11.89
C GLN A 50 -9.07 -19.17 11.33
N TYR A 51 -8.94 -19.26 10.01
CA TYR A 51 -7.66 -19.40 9.31
C TYR A 51 -7.58 -18.41 8.14
N PRO A 52 -6.33 -17.99 7.81
CA PRO A 52 -5.06 -18.35 8.46
C PRO A 52 -5.00 -17.89 9.92
N ALA A 53 -4.19 -18.59 10.71
CA ALA A 53 -3.95 -18.25 12.10
C ALA A 53 -2.46 -17.99 12.34
N VAL A 54 -2.13 -17.12 13.28
CA VAL A 54 -0.76 -16.70 13.55
C VAL A 54 -0.42 -16.95 15.02
N ASN A 55 0.77 -17.47 15.26
CA ASN A 55 1.41 -17.50 16.57
C ASN A 55 2.36 -16.31 16.67
N ALA A 56 2.04 -15.35 17.54
CA ALA A 56 2.82 -14.12 17.68
C ALA A 56 4.22 -14.36 18.29
N GLU A 57 4.39 -15.39 19.12
CA GLU A 57 5.68 -15.71 19.77
C GLU A 57 6.65 -16.38 18.80
N THR A 58 6.16 -17.40 18.07
CA THR A 58 6.98 -18.14 17.09
C THR A 58 7.00 -17.47 15.73
N ARG A 59 6.12 -16.51 15.45
CA ARG A 59 5.90 -15.84 14.16
C ARG A 59 5.55 -16.79 13.03
N GLN A 60 4.97 -17.94 13.36
CA GLN A 60 4.50 -18.92 12.39
C GLN A 60 3.06 -18.65 11.98
N ALA A 61 2.75 -18.90 10.73
CA ALA A 61 1.41 -18.88 10.19
C ALA A 61 0.90 -20.29 9.93
N MET A 62 -0.32 -20.58 10.35
CA MET A 62 -1.00 -21.85 10.10
C MET A 62 -2.15 -21.64 9.13
N PHE A 63 -2.21 -22.46 8.12
CA PHE A 63 -3.23 -22.42 7.07
C PHE A 63 -4.09 -23.68 7.10
N LYS A 64 -5.40 -23.53 6.82
CA LYS A 64 -6.34 -24.65 6.71
C LYS A 64 -7.34 -24.39 5.60
N VAL A 65 -7.37 -25.24 4.60
CA VAL A 65 -8.17 -25.09 3.38
C VAL A 65 -9.00 -26.35 3.13
N PHE A 66 -10.28 -26.20 2.81
CA PHE A 66 -11.12 -27.32 2.42
C PHE A 66 -11.09 -27.53 0.90
N ALA A 67 -10.45 -28.61 0.46
CA ALA A 67 -10.33 -28.98 -0.94
C ALA A 67 -10.34 -30.53 -1.08
N PRO A 68 -11.50 -31.18 -0.89
CA PRO A 68 -11.59 -32.64 -0.77
C PRO A 68 -11.15 -33.38 -2.04
N ASP A 69 -11.33 -32.77 -3.22
CA ASP A 69 -11.04 -33.39 -4.51
C ASP A 69 -9.64 -33.06 -5.04
N ALA A 70 -8.91 -32.13 -4.37
CA ALA A 70 -7.56 -31.74 -4.76
C ALA A 70 -6.55 -32.88 -4.56
N LYS A 71 -5.58 -32.95 -5.46
CA LYS A 71 -4.45 -33.88 -5.40
C LYS A 71 -3.27 -33.30 -4.66
N ILE A 72 -3.01 -31.99 -4.83
CA ILE A 72 -1.92 -31.24 -4.22
C ILE A 72 -2.46 -29.88 -3.80
N VAL A 73 -2.18 -29.48 -2.56
CA VAL A 73 -2.43 -28.10 -2.10
C VAL A 73 -1.18 -27.55 -1.45
N GLN A 74 -0.84 -26.32 -1.78
CA GLN A 74 0.30 -25.60 -1.25
C GLN A 74 -0.10 -24.17 -0.86
N VAL A 75 0.64 -23.57 0.06
CA VAL A 75 0.61 -22.13 0.34
C VAL A 75 1.88 -21.53 -0.24
N ASP A 76 1.74 -20.50 -1.07
CA ASP A 76 2.85 -19.69 -1.56
C ASP A 76 2.86 -18.40 -0.73
N LEU A 77 3.70 -18.35 0.31
CA LEU A 77 3.79 -17.23 1.26
C LEU A 77 5.12 -16.50 1.07
N ALA A 78 5.07 -15.25 0.73
CA ALA A 78 6.24 -14.39 0.52
C ALA A 78 7.29 -15.05 -0.44
N GLY A 79 6.81 -15.75 -1.46
CA GLY A 79 7.64 -16.42 -2.47
C GLY A 79 8.18 -17.81 -2.06
N LYS A 80 7.85 -18.29 -0.86
CA LYS A 80 8.17 -19.66 -0.42
C LYS A 80 6.92 -20.54 -0.43
N LYS A 81 7.03 -21.74 -1.02
CA LYS A 81 5.94 -22.72 -1.05
C LYS A 81 6.03 -23.69 0.12
N TYR A 82 4.88 -23.91 0.74
CA TYR A 82 4.68 -24.88 1.82
C TYR A 82 3.67 -25.93 1.38
N ASP A 83 4.08 -27.19 1.35
CA ASP A 83 3.19 -28.31 1.07
C ASP A 83 2.20 -28.51 2.21
N MET A 84 0.94 -28.75 1.87
CA MET A 84 -0.11 -29.02 2.85
C MET A 84 -0.40 -30.52 2.96
N THR A 85 -0.81 -30.95 4.15
CA THR A 85 -1.21 -32.33 4.42
C THR A 85 -2.73 -32.41 4.51
N LYS A 86 -3.32 -33.39 3.80
CA LYS A 86 -4.76 -33.64 3.76
C LYS A 86 -5.20 -34.56 4.89
N ASP A 87 -6.27 -34.19 5.59
CA ASP A 87 -6.94 -35.05 6.57
C ASP A 87 -8.06 -35.89 5.93
N GLU A 88 -8.66 -36.80 6.69
CA GLU A 88 -9.76 -37.66 6.26
C GLU A 88 -11.05 -36.89 5.94
N LYS A 89 -11.21 -35.67 6.48
CA LYS A 89 -12.38 -34.81 6.25
C LYS A 89 -12.21 -33.95 4.99
N GLY A 90 -11.05 -34.02 4.32
CA GLY A 90 -10.76 -33.23 3.10
C GLY A 90 -10.20 -31.85 3.37
N PHE A 91 -9.80 -31.55 4.59
CA PHE A 91 -9.04 -30.35 4.91
C PHE A 91 -7.56 -30.54 4.68
N TRP A 92 -6.93 -29.52 4.15
CA TRP A 92 -5.49 -29.42 3.98
C TRP A 92 -4.93 -28.42 4.98
N THR A 93 -3.83 -28.77 5.63
CA THR A 93 -3.18 -27.94 6.67
C THR A 93 -1.68 -27.88 6.48
N CYS A 94 -1.09 -26.70 6.76
CA CYS A 94 0.34 -26.55 6.95
C CYS A 94 0.63 -25.45 7.96
N THR A 95 1.86 -25.46 8.49
CA THR A 95 2.42 -24.37 9.30
C THR A 95 3.70 -23.89 8.64
N SER A 96 3.85 -22.58 8.51
CA SER A 96 5.05 -21.98 7.92
C SER A 96 6.25 -22.04 8.87
N ASP A 97 7.43 -21.78 8.34
CA ASP A 97 8.55 -21.33 9.17
C ASP A 97 8.22 -19.98 9.82
N PRO A 98 9.01 -19.54 10.82
CA PRO A 98 8.92 -18.19 11.36
C PRO A 98 9.03 -17.14 10.25
N GLN A 99 8.06 -16.23 10.18
CA GLN A 99 8.01 -15.16 9.19
C GLN A 99 8.60 -13.86 9.76
N VAL A 100 8.99 -12.94 8.88
CA VAL A 100 9.26 -11.55 9.25
C VAL A 100 7.95 -10.92 9.71
N VAL A 101 8.00 -10.03 10.71
CA VAL A 101 6.82 -9.27 11.15
C VAL A 101 6.32 -8.33 10.06
N GLY A 102 5.04 -8.01 10.07
CA GLY A 102 4.40 -7.15 9.09
C GLY A 102 3.50 -7.89 8.10
N PHE A 103 3.08 -7.19 7.07
CA PHE A 103 2.14 -7.69 6.07
C PHE A 103 2.85 -8.48 4.97
N HIS A 104 2.32 -9.66 4.65
CA HIS A 104 2.80 -10.51 3.56
C HIS A 104 1.65 -10.93 2.64
N TYR A 105 1.89 -10.87 1.34
CA TYR A 105 1.01 -11.50 0.36
C TYR A 105 1.21 -13.02 0.36
N TYR A 106 0.12 -13.75 0.13
CA TYR A 106 0.17 -15.19 -0.12
C TYR A 106 -0.92 -15.63 -1.10
N ALA A 107 -0.76 -16.83 -1.63
CA ALA A 107 -1.76 -17.51 -2.44
C ALA A 107 -1.90 -18.98 -2.02
N ILE A 108 -3.11 -19.52 -2.14
CA ILE A 108 -3.34 -20.96 -2.08
C ILE A 108 -3.15 -21.51 -3.49
N ARG A 109 -2.40 -22.59 -3.62
CA ARG A 109 -2.22 -23.30 -4.89
C ARG A 109 -2.92 -24.64 -4.82
N ILE A 110 -3.98 -24.83 -5.61
CA ILE A 110 -4.76 -26.06 -5.70
C ILE A 110 -4.48 -26.68 -7.07
N ASP A 111 -3.89 -27.87 -7.09
CA ASP A 111 -3.52 -28.57 -8.33
C ASP A 111 -2.77 -27.65 -9.32
N SER A 112 -1.83 -26.85 -8.81
CA SER A 112 -1.01 -25.86 -9.53
C SER A 112 -1.69 -24.54 -9.87
N VAL A 113 -2.98 -24.37 -9.67
CA VAL A 113 -3.70 -23.10 -9.88
C VAL A 113 -3.58 -22.23 -8.64
N ALA A 114 -3.11 -21.00 -8.79
CA ALA A 114 -3.11 -20.02 -7.69
C ALA A 114 -4.51 -19.44 -7.52
N VAL A 115 -5.02 -19.47 -6.31
CA VAL A 115 -6.33 -18.93 -5.93
C VAL A 115 -6.21 -18.09 -4.65
N MET A 116 -7.15 -17.18 -4.47
CA MET A 116 -7.30 -16.47 -3.21
C MET A 116 -7.84 -17.40 -2.12
N ASP A 117 -7.36 -17.19 -0.91
CA ASP A 117 -7.96 -17.77 0.29
C ASP A 117 -9.23 -16.99 0.66
N ARG A 118 -10.37 -17.67 0.70
CA ARG A 118 -11.63 -17.06 1.12
C ARG A 118 -11.68 -16.74 2.62
N GLY A 119 -10.68 -17.18 3.36
CA GLY A 119 -10.53 -16.92 4.79
C GLY A 119 -10.03 -15.52 5.09
N THR A 120 -9.42 -14.81 4.12
CA THR A 120 -8.90 -13.46 4.31
C THR A 120 -9.66 -12.41 3.51
N GLU A 121 -9.48 -11.15 3.89
CA GLU A 121 -9.81 -10.02 3.04
C GLU A 121 -8.97 -10.05 1.76
N SER A 122 -9.42 -9.33 0.74
CA SER A 122 -8.75 -9.18 -0.55
C SER A 122 -7.83 -7.97 -0.52
N PHE A 123 -6.63 -8.14 -1.06
CA PHE A 123 -5.60 -7.11 -1.17
C PHE A 123 -5.09 -7.05 -2.60
N PHE A 124 -5.14 -5.88 -3.22
CA PHE A 124 -4.55 -5.72 -4.54
C PHE A 124 -3.03 -5.58 -4.43
N GLY A 125 -2.30 -6.50 -5.06
CA GLY A 125 -0.84 -6.52 -5.10
C GLY A 125 -0.32 -7.43 -6.21
N SER A 126 0.85 -7.12 -6.76
CA SER A 126 1.44 -7.84 -7.90
C SER A 126 0.54 -7.90 -9.16
N ASN A 127 -0.29 -6.86 -9.36
CA ASN A 127 -1.30 -6.69 -10.44
C ASN A 127 -2.51 -7.64 -10.36
N TRP A 128 -2.80 -8.21 -9.22
CA TRP A 128 -3.96 -9.08 -9.02
C TRP A 128 -4.49 -9.01 -7.60
N GLU A 129 -5.71 -9.51 -7.40
CA GLU A 129 -6.28 -9.70 -6.09
C GLU A 129 -5.58 -10.85 -5.38
N SER A 130 -4.99 -10.58 -4.23
CA SER A 130 -4.19 -11.51 -3.44
C SER A 130 -4.77 -11.69 -2.04
N SER A 131 -4.48 -12.81 -1.43
CA SER A 131 -4.65 -12.98 0.02
C SER A 131 -3.52 -12.30 0.77
N GLY A 132 -3.78 -11.85 1.99
CA GLY A 132 -2.78 -11.22 2.83
C GLY A 132 -2.80 -11.74 4.26
N ILE A 133 -1.65 -11.71 4.90
CA ILE A 133 -1.51 -12.07 6.31
C ILE A 133 -0.63 -11.05 7.02
N GLU A 134 -1.05 -10.61 8.20
CA GLU A 134 -0.26 -9.76 9.08
C GLU A 134 0.40 -10.62 10.16
N ILE A 135 1.73 -10.67 10.18
CA ILE A 135 2.50 -11.25 11.26
C ILE A 135 2.69 -10.15 12.32
N PRO A 136 2.15 -10.31 13.53
CA PRO A 136 2.11 -9.22 14.50
C PRO A 136 3.52 -8.75 14.89
N GLU A 137 3.76 -7.45 14.77
CA GLU A 137 4.89 -6.77 15.42
C GLU A 137 4.57 -6.57 16.91
N GLY A 138 5.57 -6.51 17.79
CA GLY A 138 5.42 -6.19 19.20
C GLY A 138 4.88 -4.76 19.44
N PRO A 139 5.14 -4.17 20.61
CA PRO A 139 4.75 -2.80 20.91
C PRO A 139 5.30 -1.76 19.91
N GLU A 140 6.40 -2.09 19.23
CA GLU A 140 6.99 -1.26 18.18
C GLU A 140 6.02 -0.97 17.03
N GLY A 141 5.03 -1.85 16.81
CA GLY A 141 3.98 -1.70 15.79
C GLY A 141 2.78 -0.84 16.24
N ASP A 142 2.76 -0.29 17.44
CA ASP A 142 1.61 0.49 17.95
C ASP A 142 1.35 1.74 17.09
N TYR A 143 2.36 2.29 16.42
CA TYR A 143 2.23 3.48 15.58
C TYR A 143 1.33 3.33 14.37
N TYR A 144 1.13 2.09 13.86
CA TYR A 144 0.23 1.82 12.72
C TYR A 144 -1.05 1.07 13.11
N ARG A 145 -1.23 0.74 14.40
CA ARG A 145 -2.46 0.11 14.89
C ARG A 145 -3.54 1.14 15.16
N PHE A 146 -4.80 0.71 15.05
CA PHE A 146 -5.93 1.55 15.39
C PHE A 146 -5.95 1.86 16.90
N ASN A 147 -5.93 3.14 17.26
CA ASN A 147 -6.00 3.60 18.64
C ASN A 147 -7.33 4.31 18.91
N LYS A 148 -8.27 3.63 19.55
CA LYS A 148 -9.61 4.15 19.85
C LYS A 148 -9.64 5.42 20.73
N ASN A 149 -8.52 5.80 21.34
CA ASN A 149 -8.44 6.90 22.30
C ASN A 149 -7.98 8.23 21.69
N ILE A 150 -7.76 8.28 20.37
CA ILE A 150 -7.37 9.50 19.65
C ILE A 150 -8.43 9.88 18.60
N PRO A 151 -8.48 11.15 18.19
CA PRO A 151 -9.31 11.55 17.05
C PRO A 151 -8.82 10.93 15.73
N HIS A 152 -9.75 10.51 14.87
CA HIS A 152 -9.46 9.91 13.58
C HIS A 152 -9.85 10.81 12.42
N GLY A 153 -9.02 10.80 11.39
CA GLY A 153 -9.33 11.35 10.07
C GLY A 153 -10.27 10.44 9.27
N GLN A 154 -10.49 10.77 8.02
CA GLN A 154 -11.36 10.02 7.12
C GLN A 154 -10.65 9.79 5.80
N ILE A 155 -10.81 8.60 5.22
CA ILE A 155 -10.43 8.29 3.84
C ILE A 155 -11.67 8.45 2.98
N ARG A 156 -11.56 9.22 1.89
CA ARG A 156 -12.59 9.47 0.88
C ARG A 156 -12.15 8.88 -0.43
N SER A 157 -12.82 7.83 -0.86
CA SER A 157 -12.63 7.24 -2.19
C SER A 157 -13.48 8.02 -3.19
N ILE A 158 -12.82 8.70 -4.11
CA ILE A 158 -13.44 9.55 -5.13
C ILE A 158 -12.79 9.32 -6.49
N GLN A 159 -13.42 9.87 -7.52
CA GLN A 159 -12.91 9.78 -8.88
C GLN A 159 -12.77 11.19 -9.46
N TYR A 160 -11.82 11.36 -10.38
CA TYR A 160 -11.66 12.58 -11.16
C TYR A 160 -11.43 12.24 -12.63
N TRP A 161 -11.80 13.16 -13.50
CA TRP A 161 -11.50 13.06 -14.92
C TRP A 161 -10.08 13.55 -15.18
N SER A 162 -9.29 12.77 -15.91
CA SER A 162 -7.96 13.18 -16.39
C SER A 162 -8.03 13.50 -17.87
N ASP A 163 -7.84 14.76 -18.23
CA ASP A 163 -7.78 15.20 -19.62
C ASP A 163 -6.52 14.66 -20.32
N VAL A 164 -5.41 14.57 -19.60
CA VAL A 164 -4.14 13.99 -20.10
C VAL A 164 -4.31 12.54 -20.49
N ASN A 165 -5.07 11.77 -19.70
CA ASN A 165 -5.26 10.34 -19.90
C ASN A 165 -6.54 10.00 -20.68
N GLY A 166 -7.50 10.94 -20.76
CA GLY A 166 -8.82 10.73 -21.35
C GLY A 166 -9.68 9.70 -20.63
N LEU A 167 -9.48 9.50 -19.32
CA LEU A 167 -10.14 8.50 -18.50
C LEU A 167 -10.49 9.04 -17.11
N GLU A 168 -11.51 8.42 -16.52
CA GLU A 168 -11.81 8.56 -15.10
C GLU A 168 -10.78 7.81 -14.25
N ARG A 169 -10.26 8.47 -13.20
CA ARG A 169 -9.20 7.95 -12.35
C ARG A 169 -9.62 7.91 -10.90
N PRO A 170 -9.52 6.77 -10.23
CA PRO A 170 -9.79 6.66 -8.80
C PRO A 170 -8.63 7.25 -7.98
N ILE A 171 -8.99 7.84 -6.84
CA ILE A 171 -8.06 8.30 -5.80
C ILE A 171 -8.65 8.09 -4.41
N ASN A 172 -7.81 7.85 -3.43
CA ASN A 172 -8.15 7.94 -2.03
C ASN A 172 -7.55 9.20 -1.42
N VAL A 173 -8.35 9.94 -0.66
CA VAL A 173 -7.92 11.18 -0.01
C VAL A 173 -8.20 11.08 1.48
N TYR A 174 -7.14 11.11 2.29
CA TYR A 174 -7.25 11.26 3.73
C TYR A 174 -7.39 12.73 4.08
N VAL A 175 -8.39 13.03 4.89
CA VAL A 175 -8.56 14.34 5.54
C VAL A 175 -8.39 14.18 7.04
N PRO A 176 -7.63 15.08 7.73
CA PRO A 176 -7.32 14.91 9.14
C PRO A 176 -8.54 15.10 10.04
N ALA A 177 -8.46 14.58 11.25
CA ALA A 177 -9.51 14.74 12.26
C ALA A 177 -9.91 16.21 12.42
N GLY A 178 -11.21 16.47 12.46
CA GLY A 178 -11.76 17.82 12.58
C GLY A 178 -11.77 18.63 11.29
N TYR A 179 -11.44 18.05 10.14
CA TYR A 179 -11.50 18.72 8.84
C TYR A 179 -12.84 19.41 8.62
N GLU A 180 -13.98 18.75 8.81
CA GLU A 180 -15.31 19.35 8.59
C GLU A 180 -15.71 20.40 9.64
N LYS A 181 -15.10 20.38 10.81
CA LYS A 181 -15.41 21.33 11.89
C LYS A 181 -14.80 22.73 11.66
N ASN A 182 -13.86 22.84 10.73
CA ASN A 182 -13.11 24.07 10.45
C ASN A 182 -13.18 24.43 8.96
N PRO A 183 -14.30 24.97 8.47
CA PRO A 183 -14.54 25.19 7.05
C PRO A 183 -13.55 26.18 6.38
N ASP A 184 -13.00 27.11 7.16
CA ASP A 184 -12.07 28.14 6.62
C ASP A 184 -10.60 27.70 6.70
N LYS A 185 -10.30 26.61 7.42
CA LYS A 185 -8.92 26.16 7.58
C LYS A 185 -8.43 25.47 6.32
N LYS A 186 -7.27 25.91 5.84
CA LYS A 186 -6.51 25.25 4.77
C LYS A 186 -5.47 24.27 5.34
N TYR A 187 -5.07 23.32 4.53
CA TYR A 187 -4.16 22.25 4.92
C TYR A 187 -3.06 22.09 3.88
N PRO A 188 -1.83 21.76 4.28
CA PRO A 188 -0.80 21.31 3.36
C PRO A 188 -1.17 19.92 2.82
N VAL A 189 -0.56 19.54 1.68
CA VAL A 189 -0.90 18.32 0.95
C VAL A 189 0.33 17.44 0.76
N LEU A 190 0.22 16.17 1.13
CA LEU A 190 1.14 15.10 0.77
C LEU A 190 0.50 14.22 -0.31
N TYR A 191 1.12 14.13 -1.49
CA TYR A 191 0.81 13.13 -2.51
C TYR A 191 1.65 11.87 -2.24
N LEU A 192 1.01 10.72 -2.01
CA LEU A 192 1.64 9.49 -1.54
C LEU A 192 1.37 8.34 -2.51
N VAL A 193 2.38 7.97 -3.29
CA VAL A 193 2.24 7.05 -4.44
C VAL A 193 2.63 5.63 -4.07
N HIS A 194 1.83 4.66 -4.50
CA HIS A 194 2.06 3.21 -4.30
C HIS A 194 3.14 2.64 -5.24
N GLY A 195 3.51 1.36 -5.03
CA GLY A 195 4.52 0.64 -5.79
C GLY A 195 4.00 0.00 -7.09
N TRP A 196 4.86 -0.84 -7.67
CA TRP A 196 4.47 -1.64 -8.82
C TRP A 196 3.47 -2.73 -8.43
N GLY A 197 2.42 -2.87 -9.25
CA GLY A 197 1.42 -3.92 -9.05
C GLY A 197 0.42 -3.67 -7.92
N GLU A 198 0.42 -2.47 -7.34
CA GLU A 198 -0.55 -2.02 -6.34
C GLU A 198 -1.45 -0.93 -6.94
N ASP A 199 -2.38 -0.41 -6.16
CA ASP A 199 -3.32 0.63 -6.57
C ASP A 199 -3.45 1.74 -5.50
N GLU A 200 -4.41 2.64 -5.67
CA GLU A 200 -4.70 3.74 -4.74
C GLU A 200 -5.10 3.26 -3.33
N ASN A 201 -5.44 1.98 -3.15
CA ASN A 201 -5.83 1.41 -1.86
C ASN A 201 -4.63 0.94 -1.03
N GLY A 202 -3.50 0.65 -1.66
CA GLY A 202 -2.33 0.07 -1.00
C GLY A 202 -1.90 0.81 0.27
N TRP A 203 -1.75 2.12 0.20
CA TRP A 203 -1.37 2.92 1.37
C TRP A 203 -2.45 2.97 2.46
N SER A 204 -3.73 2.96 2.09
CA SER A 204 -4.83 2.98 3.06
C SER A 204 -5.05 1.63 3.74
N ILE A 205 -4.86 0.52 3.03
CA ILE A 205 -5.10 -0.83 3.54
C ILE A 205 -3.79 -1.44 4.06
N GLN A 206 -2.88 -1.88 3.18
CA GLN A 206 -1.62 -2.52 3.58
C GLN A 206 -0.68 -1.55 4.33
N GLY A 207 -0.69 -0.27 3.94
CA GLY A 207 0.15 0.78 4.52
C GLY A 207 -0.32 1.29 5.88
N HIS A 208 -1.56 1.05 6.29
CA HIS A 208 -2.17 1.62 7.51
C HIS A 208 -1.95 3.14 7.65
N MET A 209 -1.85 3.86 6.53
CA MET A 209 -1.49 5.28 6.48
C MET A 209 -2.35 6.13 7.39
N ALA A 210 -3.67 5.91 7.45
CA ALA A 210 -4.57 6.70 8.29
C ALA A 210 -4.22 6.57 9.78
N ASN A 211 -3.96 5.36 10.27
CA ASN A 211 -3.59 5.12 11.67
C ASN A 211 -2.25 5.80 12.01
N ILE A 212 -1.27 5.74 11.11
CA ILE A 212 0.02 6.41 11.26
C ILE A 212 -0.17 7.92 11.35
N MET A 213 -0.92 8.51 10.43
CA MET A 213 -1.16 9.95 10.40
C MET A 213 -1.97 10.43 11.60
N ASP A 214 -3.02 9.69 11.99
CA ASP A 214 -3.83 10.00 13.18
C ASP A 214 -2.97 10.03 14.46
N GLY A 215 -2.12 9.00 14.64
CA GLY A 215 -1.20 8.93 15.78
C GLY A 215 -0.18 10.08 15.81
N LEU A 216 0.42 10.40 14.66
CA LEU A 216 1.39 11.48 14.54
C LEU A 216 0.74 12.86 14.75
N ILE A 217 -0.45 13.10 14.22
CA ILE A 217 -1.19 14.36 14.37
C ILE A 217 -1.68 14.52 15.81
N ALA A 218 -2.28 13.47 16.39
CA ALA A 218 -2.78 13.51 17.76
C ALA A 218 -1.67 13.73 18.80
N SER A 219 -0.47 13.20 18.55
CA SER A 219 0.71 13.43 19.40
C SER A 219 1.45 14.74 19.14
N GLY A 220 0.98 15.55 18.16
CA GLY A 220 1.62 16.81 17.78
C GLY A 220 2.96 16.64 17.05
N LYS A 221 3.32 15.42 16.63
CA LYS A 221 4.55 15.13 15.90
C LYS A 221 4.48 15.58 14.44
N ALA A 222 3.31 15.44 13.78
CA ALA A 222 3.07 15.93 12.44
C ALA A 222 2.00 17.02 12.43
N VAL A 223 2.12 17.97 11.49
CA VAL A 223 1.07 18.94 11.24
C VAL A 223 -0.15 18.27 10.61
N PRO A 224 -1.39 18.69 10.92
CA PRO A 224 -2.56 18.18 10.22
C PRO A 224 -2.46 18.49 8.71
N MET A 225 -2.51 17.46 7.88
CA MET A 225 -2.37 17.56 6.43
C MET A 225 -3.38 16.66 5.71
N ILE A 226 -3.65 16.98 4.46
CA ILE A 226 -4.37 16.10 3.53
C ILE A 226 -3.34 15.14 2.91
N VAL A 227 -3.69 13.84 2.81
CA VAL A 227 -2.86 12.88 2.09
C VAL A 227 -3.65 12.35 0.89
N VAL A 228 -3.10 12.53 -0.30
CA VAL A 228 -3.69 12.10 -1.57
C VAL A 228 -2.96 10.86 -2.04
N MET A 229 -3.67 9.76 -2.19
CA MET A 229 -3.16 8.47 -2.65
C MET A 229 -3.73 8.19 -4.06
N PRO A 230 -3.02 8.61 -5.11
CA PRO A 230 -3.48 8.38 -6.49
C PRO A 230 -3.11 6.99 -6.97
N SER A 231 -3.82 6.50 -7.99
CA SER A 231 -3.31 5.41 -8.81
C SER A 231 -2.08 5.88 -9.59
N GLY A 232 -0.96 5.17 -9.44
CA GLY A 232 0.28 5.38 -10.19
C GLY A 232 0.29 4.66 -11.54
N ASP A 233 -0.80 3.97 -11.91
CA ASP A 233 -0.91 3.25 -13.17
C ASP A 233 -1.61 4.10 -14.23
N ILE A 234 -1.17 3.93 -15.48
CA ILE A 234 -1.84 4.51 -16.64
C ILE A 234 -2.52 3.36 -17.37
N LYS A 235 -3.84 3.35 -17.32
CA LYS A 235 -4.65 2.47 -18.18
C LYS A 235 -4.72 3.12 -19.56
N THR A 236 -4.04 2.54 -20.54
CA THR A 236 -4.18 2.94 -21.94
C THR A 236 -4.75 1.79 -22.73
N ASN A 237 -5.53 2.09 -23.77
CA ASN A 237 -6.00 1.09 -24.73
C ASN A 237 -4.86 0.50 -25.59
N SER A 238 -3.65 1.02 -25.46
CA SER A 238 -2.47 0.58 -26.20
C SER A 238 -1.21 0.77 -25.36
N ASP A 239 -0.60 -0.35 -25.00
CA ASP A 239 0.75 -0.51 -24.49
C ASP A 239 1.11 0.25 -23.18
N VAL A 240 1.04 -0.46 -22.08
CA VAL A 240 1.37 -0.06 -20.70
C VAL A 240 2.83 0.45 -20.53
N ARG A 241 3.70 0.32 -21.53
CA ARG A 241 5.14 0.64 -21.45
C ARG A 241 5.50 2.10 -21.70
N GLN A 242 4.63 2.90 -22.29
CA GLN A 242 4.87 4.33 -22.53
C GLN A 242 4.53 5.24 -21.34
N ALA A 243 4.15 4.68 -20.25
CA ALA A 243 3.41 5.30 -19.16
C ALA A 243 4.19 6.23 -18.22
N SER A 244 5.54 6.29 -18.23
CA SER A 244 6.26 7.06 -17.20
C SER A 244 6.26 8.57 -17.43
N GLY A 245 6.24 9.03 -18.66
CA GLY A 245 6.18 10.46 -18.99
C GLY A 245 4.81 11.08 -18.76
N ASP A 246 3.76 10.33 -19.01
CA ASP A 246 2.39 10.81 -18.91
C ASP A 246 1.89 10.88 -17.47
N ILE A 247 2.38 10.01 -16.55
CA ILE A 247 1.97 10.06 -15.15
C ILE A 247 2.37 11.37 -14.47
N THR A 248 3.52 11.93 -14.80
CA THR A 248 3.91 13.24 -14.30
C THR A 248 2.94 14.34 -14.77
N LYS A 249 2.54 14.33 -16.03
CA LYS A 249 1.54 15.27 -16.56
C LYS A 249 0.19 15.09 -15.88
N ILE A 250 -0.27 13.85 -15.69
CA ILE A 250 -1.51 13.56 -14.97
C ILE A 250 -1.48 14.17 -13.57
N TYR A 251 -0.36 14.02 -12.85
CA TYR A 251 -0.24 14.61 -11.52
C TYR A 251 -0.23 16.13 -11.54
N ILE A 252 0.51 16.74 -12.47
CA ILE A 252 0.71 18.19 -12.54
C ILE A 252 -0.48 18.92 -13.14
N ASP A 253 -1.04 18.40 -14.22
CA ASP A 253 -2.02 19.13 -15.03
C ASP A 253 -3.47 18.79 -14.66
N ASP A 254 -3.72 17.57 -14.11
CA ASP A 254 -5.06 17.13 -13.75
C ASP A 254 -5.26 16.97 -12.23
N LEU A 255 -4.43 16.16 -11.56
CA LEU A 255 -4.65 15.76 -10.17
C LEU A 255 -4.49 16.95 -9.20
N ILE A 256 -3.38 17.67 -9.28
CA ILE A 256 -3.12 18.82 -8.38
C ILE A 256 -4.22 19.88 -8.51
N PRO A 257 -4.59 20.35 -9.72
CA PRO A 257 -5.69 21.30 -9.87
C PRO A 257 -7.03 20.78 -9.35
N PHE A 258 -7.32 19.48 -9.55
CA PHE A 258 -8.53 18.85 -9.03
C PHE A 258 -8.56 18.87 -7.48
N ILE A 259 -7.47 18.50 -6.83
CA ILE A 259 -7.34 18.50 -5.37
C ILE A 259 -7.46 19.94 -4.82
N ASP A 260 -6.76 20.89 -5.40
CA ASP A 260 -6.78 22.28 -4.96
C ASP A 260 -8.16 22.94 -5.12
N LYS A 261 -8.96 22.49 -6.11
CA LYS A 261 -10.35 22.92 -6.32
C LYS A 261 -11.34 22.23 -5.36
N THR A 262 -11.08 20.98 -5.01
CA THR A 262 -12.06 20.14 -4.31
C THR A 262 -11.89 20.18 -2.79
N PHE A 263 -10.65 20.36 -2.34
CA PHE A 263 -10.30 20.36 -0.91
C PHE A 263 -9.71 21.71 -0.48
N ARG A 264 -9.74 21.98 0.81
CA ARG A 264 -9.18 23.20 1.39
C ARG A 264 -7.66 23.07 1.54
N THR A 265 -6.94 23.37 0.49
CA THR A 265 -5.48 23.24 0.40
C THR A 265 -4.79 24.60 0.38
N TYR A 266 -3.55 24.64 0.90
CA TYR A 266 -2.58 25.63 0.45
C TYR A 266 -2.08 25.26 -0.93
N THR A 267 -1.94 26.24 -1.82
CA THR A 267 -1.59 25.98 -3.24
C THR A 267 -0.14 26.29 -3.59
N ASP A 268 0.60 26.84 -2.65
CA ASP A 268 2.02 27.13 -2.80
C ASP A 268 2.88 25.86 -2.63
N ARG A 269 4.12 25.95 -3.09
CA ARG A 269 5.06 24.82 -3.09
C ARG A 269 5.53 24.43 -1.68
N GLU A 270 5.60 25.38 -0.77
CA GLU A 270 6.04 25.20 0.61
C GLU A 270 5.08 24.29 1.39
N HIS A 271 3.82 24.24 0.97
CA HIS A 271 2.79 23.39 1.55
C HIS A 271 2.43 22.17 0.68
N ARG A 272 3.31 21.80 -0.27
CA ARG A 272 3.09 20.63 -1.13
C ARG A 272 4.29 19.69 -1.08
N ALA A 273 4.00 18.44 -0.68
CA ALA A 273 4.94 17.33 -0.63
C ALA A 273 4.52 16.21 -1.57
N MET A 274 5.50 15.44 -2.03
CA MET A 274 5.24 14.19 -2.73
C MET A 274 6.16 13.11 -2.21
N ALA A 275 5.62 11.91 -1.99
CA ALA A 275 6.38 10.73 -1.64
C ALA A 275 5.85 9.49 -2.33
N GLY A 276 6.68 8.44 -2.39
CA GLY A 276 6.24 7.17 -2.96
C GLY A 276 7.17 6.03 -2.62
N LEU A 277 6.62 4.82 -2.68
CA LEU A 277 7.36 3.59 -2.45
C LEU A 277 7.76 2.93 -3.78
N SER A 278 8.96 2.32 -3.84
CA SER A 278 9.41 1.54 -4.99
C SER A 278 9.24 2.30 -6.32
N ARG A 279 8.43 1.80 -7.27
CA ARG A 279 8.06 2.50 -8.51
C ARG A 279 7.46 3.89 -8.25
N GLY A 280 6.63 4.02 -7.21
CA GLY A 280 6.07 5.31 -6.80
C GLY A 280 7.15 6.31 -6.37
N GLY A 281 8.24 5.84 -5.74
CA GLY A 281 9.42 6.66 -5.44
C GLY A 281 10.12 7.16 -6.70
N PHE A 282 10.25 6.31 -7.72
CA PHE A 282 10.76 6.73 -9.03
C PHE A 282 9.84 7.76 -9.72
N GLN A 283 8.52 7.53 -9.70
CA GLN A 283 7.56 8.50 -10.23
C GLN A 283 7.63 9.83 -9.47
N THR A 284 7.78 9.77 -8.15
CA THR A 284 7.94 10.93 -7.27
C THR A 284 9.17 11.74 -7.63
N THR A 285 10.35 11.10 -7.79
CA THR A 285 11.58 11.80 -8.17
C THR A 285 11.46 12.49 -9.53
N ASN A 286 10.92 11.79 -10.53
CA ASN A 286 10.70 12.37 -11.85
C ASN A 286 9.71 13.54 -11.81
N THR A 287 8.61 13.41 -11.08
CA THR A 287 7.59 14.46 -10.98
C THR A 287 8.15 15.70 -10.27
N VAL A 288 8.72 15.52 -9.07
CA VAL A 288 9.17 16.64 -8.24
C VAL A 288 10.38 17.34 -8.86
N PHE A 289 11.39 16.63 -9.31
CA PHE A 289 12.61 17.26 -9.81
C PHE A 289 12.42 17.98 -11.15
N ASN A 290 11.42 17.59 -11.95
CA ASN A 290 11.05 18.35 -13.14
C ASN A 290 10.05 19.50 -12.83
N ASN A 291 9.52 19.61 -11.60
CA ASN A 291 8.52 20.61 -11.20
C ASN A 291 8.82 21.17 -9.81
N MET A 292 10.06 21.56 -9.54
CA MET A 292 10.49 22.11 -8.24
C MET A 292 9.86 23.46 -7.89
N ASP A 293 9.15 24.08 -8.82
CA ASP A 293 8.30 25.25 -8.59
C ASP A 293 6.97 24.90 -7.91
N LYS A 294 6.58 23.63 -7.89
CA LYS A 294 5.32 23.12 -7.33
C LYS A 294 5.50 22.36 -6.01
N PHE A 295 6.70 21.91 -5.69
CA PHE A 295 6.99 21.09 -4.50
C PHE A 295 8.22 21.58 -3.78
N ALA A 296 8.20 21.53 -2.43
CA ALA A 296 9.36 21.79 -1.58
C ALA A 296 9.85 20.57 -0.80
N TRP A 297 9.07 19.51 -0.74
CA TRP A 297 9.32 18.32 0.09
C TRP A 297 9.18 17.07 -0.76
N ILE A 298 10.16 16.18 -0.66
CA ILE A 298 10.16 14.91 -1.40
C ILE A 298 10.57 13.76 -0.49
N GLY A 299 9.88 12.62 -0.62
CA GLY A 299 10.21 11.36 0.05
C GLY A 299 10.24 10.19 -0.92
N THR A 300 11.25 9.32 -0.79
CA THR A 300 11.32 8.09 -1.56
C THR A 300 11.59 6.92 -0.63
N PHE A 301 10.71 5.92 -0.67
CA PHE A 301 10.78 4.74 0.16
C PHE A 301 11.15 3.55 -0.72
N SER A 302 12.39 3.04 -0.59
CA SER A 302 12.94 1.98 -1.46
C SER A 302 12.87 2.31 -2.96
N GLY A 303 12.86 3.60 -3.33
CA GLY A 303 12.57 4.04 -4.71
C GLY A 303 13.47 5.17 -5.24
N PHE A 304 14.58 5.49 -4.56
CA PHE A 304 15.52 6.50 -5.03
C PHE A 304 16.62 5.89 -5.91
N PHE A 305 16.70 6.34 -7.17
CA PHE A 305 17.67 5.84 -8.13
C PHE A 305 18.21 6.99 -8.97
N MET A 306 19.48 7.35 -8.80
CA MET A 306 20.13 8.40 -9.60
C MET A 306 20.62 7.94 -10.97
N GLY A 307 20.62 6.66 -11.25
CA GLY A 307 21.31 6.15 -12.43
C GLY A 307 20.75 4.87 -13.01
N PHE A 308 19.45 4.66 -12.93
CA PHE A 308 18.89 3.53 -13.66
C PHE A 308 19.05 3.76 -15.16
N PRO A 309 19.68 2.82 -15.89
CA PRO A 309 19.55 2.80 -17.33
C PRO A 309 18.06 2.81 -17.65
N ARG A 310 17.66 3.55 -18.68
CA ARG A 310 16.29 3.50 -19.20
C ARG A 310 15.89 2.03 -19.29
N MET A 311 14.74 1.66 -18.70
CA MET A 311 14.20 0.31 -18.86
C MET A 311 14.14 0.03 -20.38
N GLY A 312 15.00 -0.89 -20.88
CA GLY A 312 15.16 -1.15 -22.31
C GLY A 312 16.53 -0.80 -22.88
N ALA A 313 17.44 -0.15 -22.13
CA ALA A 313 18.84 -0.07 -22.57
C ALA A 313 19.50 -1.45 -22.42
N ASN A 314 20.24 -1.85 -23.45
CA ASN A 314 20.99 -3.11 -23.44
C ASN A 314 21.92 -3.12 -22.21
N ASN A 315 21.90 -4.21 -21.48
CA ASN A 315 22.59 -4.44 -20.19
C ASN A 315 24.14 -4.48 -20.32
N THR A 316 24.72 -3.83 -21.33
CA THR A 316 26.15 -3.85 -21.67
C THR A 316 26.87 -2.56 -21.28
N ASP A 317 26.14 -1.50 -20.93
CA ASP A 317 26.76 -0.23 -20.56
C ASP A 317 27.10 -0.23 -19.06
N THR A 318 28.35 -0.06 -18.74
CA THR A 318 28.79 0.20 -17.35
C THR A 318 28.02 1.42 -16.83
N PRO A 319 27.34 1.33 -15.67
CA PRO A 319 26.67 2.50 -15.10
C PRO A 319 27.67 3.66 -14.99
N PRO A 320 27.29 4.90 -15.35
CA PRO A 320 28.16 6.03 -15.14
C PRO A 320 28.51 6.13 -13.64
N ASP A 321 29.73 6.60 -13.33
CA ASP A 321 30.09 6.78 -11.94
C ASP A 321 29.16 7.79 -11.24
N MET A 322 29.03 7.68 -9.92
CA MET A 322 28.10 8.49 -9.12
C MET A 322 28.39 10.00 -9.24
N LYS A 323 29.66 10.42 -9.42
CA LYS A 323 29.99 11.85 -9.58
C LYS A 323 29.47 12.39 -10.90
N THR A 324 29.57 11.62 -11.97
CA THR A 324 28.96 11.96 -13.27
C THR A 324 27.42 12.02 -13.15
N MET A 325 26.82 11.11 -12.37
CA MET A 325 25.36 11.11 -12.15
C MET A 325 24.86 12.35 -11.42
N VAL A 326 25.60 12.89 -10.45
CA VAL A 326 25.24 14.16 -9.79
C VAL A 326 25.12 15.30 -10.81
N GLN A 327 25.92 15.29 -11.88
CA GLN A 327 25.89 16.33 -12.90
C GLN A 327 24.74 16.15 -13.91
N THR A 328 24.26 14.93 -14.11
CA THR A 328 23.36 14.58 -15.22
C THR A 328 22.00 14.05 -14.81
N ALA A 329 21.89 13.45 -13.61
CA ALA A 329 20.64 12.86 -13.14
C ALA A 329 19.51 13.91 -13.07
N PHE A 330 18.32 13.49 -13.47
CA PHE A 330 17.12 14.33 -13.45
C PHE A 330 17.32 15.69 -14.12
N ASN A 331 17.91 15.69 -15.32
CA ASN A 331 18.27 16.91 -16.09
C ASN A 331 19.26 17.83 -15.36
N GLY A 332 20.12 17.26 -14.51
CA GLY A 332 21.17 18.01 -13.80
C GLY A 332 20.64 18.82 -12.60
N VAL A 333 19.55 18.37 -11.98
CA VAL A 333 18.93 19.06 -10.84
C VAL A 333 19.90 19.26 -9.66
N PHE A 334 20.86 18.37 -9.48
CA PHE A 334 21.86 18.44 -8.41
C PHE A 334 23.14 19.20 -8.81
N LYS A 335 23.30 19.56 -10.09
CA LYS A 335 24.51 20.20 -10.60
C LYS A 335 24.88 21.46 -9.82
N ASP A 336 23.91 22.26 -9.43
CA ASP A 336 24.06 23.42 -8.56
C ASP A 336 23.43 23.12 -7.20
N ALA A 337 24.27 22.72 -6.24
CA ALA A 337 23.85 22.35 -4.90
C ALA A 337 23.17 23.49 -4.14
N ASP A 338 23.64 24.74 -4.32
CA ASP A 338 23.05 25.88 -3.63
C ASP A 338 21.67 26.22 -4.18
N ALA A 339 21.48 26.15 -5.50
CA ALA A 339 20.17 26.31 -6.13
C ALA A 339 19.20 25.21 -5.67
N PHE A 340 19.65 23.95 -5.57
CA PHE A 340 18.87 22.85 -5.05
C PHE A 340 18.48 23.09 -3.59
N ASN A 341 19.44 23.37 -2.71
CA ASN A 341 19.22 23.61 -1.28
C ASN A 341 18.25 24.77 -1.01
N LYS A 342 18.28 25.80 -1.86
CA LYS A 342 17.36 26.94 -1.76
C LYS A 342 15.92 26.57 -2.14
N LYS A 343 15.74 25.60 -3.04
CA LYS A 343 14.42 25.17 -3.53
C LYS A 343 13.84 24.01 -2.71
N MET A 344 14.62 23.03 -2.30
CA MET A 344 14.12 21.84 -1.63
C MET A 344 14.32 21.91 -0.12
N SER A 345 13.23 21.89 0.61
CA SER A 345 13.22 21.88 2.09
C SER A 345 13.64 20.53 2.65
N LEU A 346 13.33 19.43 1.95
CA LEU A 346 13.68 18.07 2.37
C LEU A 346 13.79 17.14 1.16
N LEU A 347 14.87 16.38 1.08
CA LEU A 347 15.00 15.15 0.32
C LEU A 347 15.15 13.99 1.30
N PHE A 348 14.04 13.24 1.50
CA PHE A 348 14.04 12.06 2.36
C PHE A 348 14.19 10.80 1.53
N ILE A 349 15.17 9.98 1.87
CA ILE A 349 15.47 8.71 1.20
C ILE A 349 15.45 7.61 2.26
N SER A 350 14.70 6.55 2.02
CA SER A 350 14.68 5.40 2.92
C SER A 350 14.73 4.07 2.21
N THR A 351 15.20 3.04 2.93
CA THR A 351 15.26 1.65 2.49
C THR A 351 15.19 0.71 3.69
N GLY A 352 14.94 -0.57 3.46
CA GLY A 352 15.15 -1.61 4.46
C GLY A 352 16.62 -2.07 4.48
N THR A 353 17.17 -2.40 5.65
CA THR A 353 18.56 -2.88 5.76
C THR A 353 18.79 -4.19 4.98
N GLU A 354 17.75 -5.03 4.85
CA GLU A 354 17.82 -6.29 4.12
C GLU A 354 17.67 -6.13 2.60
N GLU A 355 17.36 -4.93 2.11
CA GLU A 355 17.37 -4.65 0.67
C GLU A 355 18.78 -4.61 0.08
N ARG A 356 19.81 -4.52 0.92
CA ARG A 356 21.23 -4.51 0.54
C ARG A 356 21.55 -3.51 -0.58
N ARG A 357 20.89 -2.36 -0.56
CA ARG A 357 21.13 -1.28 -1.53
C ARG A 357 22.21 -0.36 -1.00
N PRO A 358 23.27 -0.09 -1.77
CA PRO A 358 24.31 0.81 -1.34
C PRO A 358 23.81 2.25 -1.21
N ASN A 359 24.29 2.95 -0.19
CA ASN A 359 24.01 4.37 0.09
C ASN A 359 24.85 5.35 -0.72
N GLU A 360 25.62 4.88 -1.66
CA GLU A 360 26.57 5.69 -2.43
C GLU A 360 25.96 6.97 -2.99
N ALA A 361 24.70 6.91 -3.43
CA ALA A 361 24.01 8.09 -3.94
C ALA A 361 23.83 9.18 -2.87
N VAL A 362 23.51 8.80 -1.63
CA VAL A 362 23.31 9.75 -0.53
C VAL A 362 24.61 10.39 -0.13
N ASP A 363 25.68 9.59 -0.02
CA ASP A 363 27.01 10.08 0.37
C ASP A 363 27.57 11.04 -0.67
N VAL A 364 27.50 10.67 -1.95
CA VAL A 364 27.95 11.53 -3.05
C VAL A 364 27.16 12.83 -3.15
N LEU A 365 25.83 12.80 -2.93
CA LEU A 365 25.02 14.03 -2.89
C LEU A 365 25.41 14.94 -1.72
N LYS A 366 25.66 14.38 -0.54
CA LYS A 366 26.14 15.14 0.62
C LYS A 366 27.52 15.74 0.38
N GLU A 367 28.46 14.96 -0.18
CA GLU A 367 29.79 15.43 -0.57
C GLU A 367 29.71 16.55 -1.61
N HIS A 368 28.74 16.49 -2.51
CA HIS A 368 28.50 17.54 -3.51
C HIS A 368 27.88 18.81 -2.91
N GLY A 369 27.47 18.79 -1.64
CA GLY A 369 26.95 19.98 -0.92
C GLY A 369 25.42 20.03 -0.81
N ILE A 370 24.71 18.95 -1.13
CA ILE A 370 23.25 18.86 -0.86
C ILE A 370 23.05 18.69 0.65
N LYS A 371 22.38 19.67 1.28
CA LYS A 371 22.29 19.79 2.76
C LYS A 371 21.00 19.19 3.34
N ASN A 372 19.89 19.29 2.63
CA ASN A 372 18.58 18.93 3.14
C ASN A 372 18.22 17.46 2.85
N ILE A 373 19.20 16.56 3.03
CA ILE A 373 19.03 15.11 2.86
C ILE A 373 18.89 14.43 4.20
N VAL A 374 17.83 13.67 4.36
CA VAL A 374 17.66 12.68 5.44
C VAL A 374 17.66 11.29 4.82
N TYR A 375 18.55 10.43 5.32
CA TYR A 375 18.56 9.02 5.00
C TYR A 375 18.11 8.20 6.20
N TYR A 376 17.17 7.29 5.97
CA TYR A 376 16.62 6.41 6.99
C TYR A 376 16.67 4.94 6.57
N GLU A 377 17.13 4.07 7.45
CA GLU A 377 17.16 2.63 7.25
C GLU A 377 16.19 1.95 8.22
N SER A 378 15.19 1.26 7.68
CA SER A 378 14.30 0.42 8.45
C SER A 378 15.01 -0.88 8.82
N GLN A 379 15.34 -1.03 10.10
CA GLN A 379 16.15 -2.16 10.59
C GLN A 379 15.41 -3.49 10.48
N GLY A 380 16.11 -4.51 9.94
CA GLY A 380 15.62 -5.88 9.84
C GLY A 380 14.48 -6.07 8.85
N THR A 381 14.27 -5.12 7.94
CA THR A 381 13.20 -5.20 6.92
C THR A 381 13.77 -5.12 5.51
N ALA A 382 13.00 -5.66 4.55
CA ALA A 382 13.35 -5.71 3.13
C ALA A 382 12.44 -4.78 2.31
N HIS A 383 12.22 -5.11 1.04
CA HIS A 383 11.33 -4.38 0.12
C HIS A 383 9.86 -4.74 0.39
N GLU A 384 9.28 -4.21 1.46
CA GLU A 384 8.01 -4.65 2.02
C GLU A 384 7.25 -3.54 2.76
N TRP A 385 5.96 -3.77 3.05
CA TRP A 385 5.08 -2.79 3.68
C TRP A 385 5.56 -2.30 5.04
N LEU A 386 6.22 -3.14 5.85
CA LEU A 386 6.75 -2.70 7.15
C LEU A 386 7.83 -1.63 6.98
N THR A 387 8.73 -1.78 5.98
CA THR A 387 9.72 -0.76 5.61
C THR A 387 9.03 0.56 5.29
N TRP A 388 7.98 0.53 4.49
CA TRP A 388 7.31 1.74 4.00
C TRP A 388 6.42 2.39 5.07
N ARG A 389 5.77 1.61 5.95
CA ARG A 389 5.06 2.12 7.13
C ARG A 389 6.00 2.89 8.07
N ARG A 390 7.17 2.30 8.39
CA ARG A 390 8.21 2.95 9.20
C ARG A 390 8.76 4.19 8.51
N SER A 391 8.97 4.13 7.19
CA SER A 391 9.42 5.27 6.40
C SER A 391 8.42 6.44 6.44
N LEU A 392 7.13 6.17 6.31
CA LEU A 392 6.09 7.20 6.45
C LEU A 392 6.07 7.80 7.85
N ASN A 393 6.16 6.95 8.89
CA ASN A 393 6.20 7.38 10.28
C ASN A 393 7.40 8.30 10.59
N GLU A 394 8.53 8.10 9.91
CA GLU A 394 9.73 8.94 10.02
C GLU A 394 9.67 10.19 9.14
N PHE A 395 9.04 10.11 7.97
CA PHE A 395 8.96 11.20 7.00
C PHE A 395 7.93 12.26 7.38
N ALA A 396 6.70 11.87 7.70
CA ALA A 396 5.59 12.78 7.93
C ALA A 396 5.85 13.82 9.05
N PRO A 397 6.54 13.51 10.16
CA PRO A 397 6.92 14.50 11.18
C PRO A 397 7.84 15.62 10.72
N ARG A 398 8.50 15.46 9.57
CA ARG A 398 9.47 16.43 9.04
C ARG A 398 8.84 17.42 8.07
N LEU A 399 7.60 17.15 7.65
CA LEU A 399 6.93 17.96 6.63
C LEU A 399 6.37 19.26 7.17
N PHE A 400 6.44 20.31 6.38
CA PHE A 400 5.75 21.59 6.56
C PHE A 400 6.13 22.32 7.87
N LYS A 401 7.39 22.21 8.29
CA LYS A 401 7.96 22.86 9.49
C LYS A 401 8.83 24.05 9.12
#